data_4ba5f1acbf030a2a0bf0c1338ea3c5b9
#
_entry.id   4ba5f1acbf030a2a0bf0c1338ea3c5b9
#
_cell.length_a   1.000
_cell.length_b   1.000
_cell.length_c   1.000
_cell.angle_alpha   90.00
_cell.angle_beta   90.00
_cell.angle_gamma   90.00
#
_symmetry.space_group_name_H-M   'P 1'
#
loop_
_entity.id
_entity.type
_entity.pdbx_description
1 polymer ?
#
loop_
_entity_poly.entity_id
_entity_poly.type
_entity_poly.pdbx_seq_one_letter_code
_entity_poly.pdbx_strand_id
1 'polypeptide(L)'
;FRAMDPSQVALYESFGASGTPIPWTEVYMALRTGVADGQMNPPMYIILGSLYEVQDYLTLANIQYSNQFLVGNSQMMESWEEETRNAFMEAVTEANQQAREHNESQVEERIAYLEEQGMEVIRPSEEDLTAFRDIGQPAYLEWLKERNIDQRWIDMALEDAGMSDLLD
;
A
#
# COMPACT_ATOMS: atom_id res chain seq x y z
N PHE A 1 16.02 -0.91 0.59
CA PHE A 1 14.64 -1.33 0.93
C PHE A 1 14.07 -2.26 -0.14
N ARG A 2 13.32 -3.25 0.31
CA ARG A 2 12.54 -4.08 -0.61
C ARG A 2 11.39 -3.28 -1.23
N ALA A 3 11.29 -3.31 -2.55
CA ALA A 3 10.18 -2.74 -3.31
C ALA A 3 9.34 -3.84 -3.98
N MET A 4 8.06 -3.56 -4.25
CA MET A 4 7.20 -4.42 -5.08
C MET A 4 7.40 -4.13 -6.56
N ASP A 5 7.58 -2.87 -6.90
CA ASP A 5 7.60 -2.37 -8.26
C ASP A 5 8.44 -1.07 -8.38
N PRO A 6 8.66 -0.57 -9.60
CA PRO A 6 9.46 0.62 -9.84
C PRO A 6 8.91 1.91 -9.20
N SER A 7 7.62 1.99 -8.88
CA SER A 7 7.05 3.17 -8.23
C SER A 7 7.51 3.30 -6.78
N GLN A 8 7.58 2.17 -6.07
CA GLN A 8 8.15 2.14 -4.73
C GLN A 8 9.65 2.41 -4.73
N VAL A 9 10.38 1.96 -5.75
CA VAL A 9 11.81 2.30 -5.90
C VAL A 9 11.98 3.81 -5.96
N ALA A 10 11.23 4.49 -6.83
CA ALA A 10 11.29 5.95 -6.96
C ALA A 10 10.95 6.68 -5.65
N LEU A 11 9.95 6.18 -4.92
CA LEU A 11 9.57 6.74 -3.63
C LEU A 11 10.72 6.60 -2.60
N TYR A 12 11.34 5.42 -2.50
CA TYR A 12 12.47 5.23 -1.57
C TYR A 12 13.68 6.09 -1.95
N GLU A 13 13.98 6.22 -3.24
CA GLU A 13 15.05 7.08 -3.74
C GLU A 13 14.83 8.54 -3.39
N SER A 14 13.57 9.01 -3.41
CA SER A 14 13.23 10.37 -2.99
C SER A 14 13.54 10.65 -1.52
N PHE A 15 13.48 9.61 -0.67
CA PHE A 15 13.86 9.66 0.74
C PHE A 15 15.36 9.40 0.99
N GLY A 16 16.16 9.26 -0.08
CA GLY A 16 17.59 8.97 0.02
C GLY A 16 17.93 7.51 0.29
N ALA A 17 16.97 6.60 0.18
CA ALA A 17 17.18 5.16 0.30
C ALA A 17 17.31 4.50 -1.09
N SER A 18 17.80 3.26 -1.13
CA SER A 18 17.81 2.44 -2.36
C SER A 18 16.66 1.45 -2.35
N GLY A 19 15.94 1.34 -3.45
CA GLY A 19 14.87 0.37 -3.65
C GLY A 19 15.33 -0.82 -4.50
N THR A 20 15.01 -2.04 -4.06
CA THR A 20 15.30 -3.27 -4.82
C THR A 20 14.03 -4.10 -4.96
N PRO A 21 13.55 -4.36 -6.18
CA PRO A 21 12.40 -5.24 -6.41
C PRO A 21 12.70 -6.68 -5.97
N ILE A 22 11.92 -7.18 -5.03
CA ILE A 22 12.04 -8.56 -4.51
C ILE A 22 10.63 -9.17 -4.44
N PRO A 23 10.42 -10.36 -5.06
CA PRO A 23 9.14 -11.07 -4.98
C PRO A 23 8.72 -11.37 -3.54
N TRP A 24 7.41 -11.38 -3.28
CA TRP A 24 6.90 -11.59 -1.92
C TRP A 24 7.43 -12.85 -1.25
N THR A 25 7.55 -13.94 -1.98
CA THR A 25 8.04 -15.23 -1.48
C THR A 25 9.50 -15.20 -1.01
N GLU A 26 10.26 -14.18 -1.39
CA GLU A 26 11.69 -14.03 -1.04
C GLU A 26 11.93 -12.97 0.04
N VAL A 27 10.89 -12.17 0.40
CA VAL A 27 11.04 -11.01 1.29
C VAL A 27 11.58 -11.39 2.66
N TYR A 28 11.03 -12.41 3.32
CA TYR A 28 11.48 -12.87 4.63
C TYR A 28 12.98 -13.21 4.63
N MET A 29 13.42 -13.97 3.63
CA MET A 29 14.83 -14.38 3.52
C MET A 29 15.75 -13.20 3.15
N ALA A 30 15.28 -12.28 2.32
CA ALA A 30 16.03 -11.07 1.98
C ALA A 30 16.27 -10.19 3.21
N LEU A 31 15.26 -9.99 4.05
CA LEU A 31 15.38 -9.27 5.32
C LEU A 31 16.29 -10.02 6.32
N ARG A 32 16.07 -11.31 6.48
CA ARG A 32 16.84 -12.14 7.41
C ARG A 32 18.34 -12.18 7.10
N THR A 33 18.69 -12.14 5.81
CA THR A 33 20.10 -12.23 5.35
C THR A 33 20.74 -10.87 5.11
N GLY A 34 20.00 -9.76 5.29
CA GLY A 34 20.51 -8.40 5.07
C GLY A 34 20.66 -8.04 3.58
N VAL A 35 20.00 -8.74 2.67
CA VAL A 35 19.88 -8.33 1.25
C VAL A 35 19.01 -7.08 1.14
N ALA A 36 18.02 -6.96 2.02
CA ALA A 36 17.25 -5.74 2.23
C ALA A 36 17.24 -5.40 3.72
N ASP A 37 17.41 -4.12 4.05
CA ASP A 37 17.42 -3.62 5.43
C ASP A 37 16.00 -3.33 5.94
N GLY A 38 15.04 -3.15 5.02
CA GLY A 38 13.66 -2.81 5.36
C GLY A 38 12.69 -3.07 4.20
N GLN A 39 11.42 -2.89 4.51
CA GLN A 39 10.32 -3.07 3.58
C GLN A 39 9.14 -2.16 3.96
N MET A 40 8.16 -2.03 3.10
CA MET A 40 6.92 -1.30 3.35
C MET A 40 5.74 -2.22 3.12
N ASN A 41 4.98 -2.48 4.17
CA ASN A 41 3.74 -3.24 4.11
C ASN A 41 2.81 -2.81 5.27
N PRO A 42 1.49 -2.96 5.10
CA PRO A 42 0.54 -2.83 6.20
C PRO A 42 0.78 -3.89 7.30
N PRO A 43 0.38 -3.62 8.55
CA PRO A 43 0.55 -4.57 9.66
C PRO A 43 0.06 -5.99 9.37
N MET A 44 -1.04 -6.13 8.62
CA MET A 44 -1.55 -7.44 8.21
C MET A 44 -0.53 -8.27 7.43
N TYR A 45 0.19 -7.68 6.49
CA TYR A 45 1.19 -8.39 5.69
C TYR A 45 2.48 -8.64 6.46
N ILE A 46 2.83 -7.77 7.42
CA ILE A 46 3.95 -8.02 8.34
C ILE A 46 3.67 -9.27 9.16
N ILE A 47 2.45 -9.44 9.67
CA ILE A 47 2.01 -10.64 10.40
C ILE A 47 1.99 -11.85 9.48
N LEU A 48 1.34 -11.75 8.31
CA LEU A 48 1.19 -12.86 7.36
C LEU A 48 2.55 -13.41 6.88
N GLY A 49 3.53 -12.54 6.70
CA GLY A 49 4.88 -12.92 6.28
C GLY A 49 5.83 -13.22 7.44
N SER A 50 5.37 -13.18 8.68
CA SER A 50 6.21 -13.29 9.91
C SER A 50 7.40 -12.34 9.90
N LEU A 51 7.24 -11.14 9.27
CA LEU A 51 8.35 -10.21 9.09
C LEU A 51 8.81 -9.60 10.42
N TYR A 52 7.98 -9.62 11.45
CA TYR A 52 8.33 -9.22 12.82
C TYR A 52 9.46 -10.08 13.45
N GLU A 53 9.72 -11.28 12.91
CA GLU A 53 10.84 -12.12 13.36
C GLU A 53 12.22 -11.63 12.87
N VAL A 54 12.22 -10.77 11.86
CA VAL A 54 13.42 -10.31 11.14
C VAL A 54 13.50 -8.78 11.00
N GLN A 55 12.60 -8.07 11.67
CA GLN A 55 12.52 -6.60 11.68
C GLN A 55 12.16 -6.12 13.09
N ASP A 56 12.98 -5.27 13.67
CA ASP A 56 12.81 -4.80 15.04
C ASP A 56 11.88 -3.59 15.15
N TYR A 57 11.69 -2.83 14.06
CA TYR A 57 10.98 -1.54 14.07
C TYR A 57 9.82 -1.51 13.08
N LEU A 58 8.71 -0.90 13.51
CA LEU A 58 7.56 -0.56 12.68
C LEU A 58 7.28 0.95 12.76
N THR A 59 7.48 1.68 11.67
CA THR A 59 7.13 3.10 11.58
C THR A 59 5.78 3.28 10.90
N LEU A 60 4.81 3.90 11.58
CA LEU A 60 3.45 4.16 11.06
C LEU A 60 3.43 5.43 10.20
N ALA A 61 4.10 5.41 9.06
CA ALA A 61 4.30 6.58 8.22
C ALA A 61 3.13 6.87 7.25
N ASN A 62 2.23 5.89 7.01
CA ASN A 62 1.07 6.02 6.11
C ASN A 62 1.40 6.60 4.72
N ILE A 63 2.53 6.19 4.16
CA ILE A 63 3.09 6.75 2.91
C ILE A 63 2.53 6.11 1.64
N GLN A 64 1.69 5.09 1.74
CA GLN A 64 1.07 4.44 0.60
C GLN A 64 -0.36 3.98 0.93
N TYR A 65 -1.28 4.23 0.00
CA TYR A 65 -2.61 3.63 0.01
C TYR A 65 -2.60 2.34 -0.83
N SER A 66 -3.05 1.23 -0.26
CA SER A 66 -3.09 -0.07 -0.94
C SER A 66 -4.52 -0.42 -1.35
N ASN A 67 -4.77 -0.44 -2.66
CA ASN A 67 -6.03 -0.87 -3.24
C ASN A 67 -6.06 -2.39 -3.44
N GLN A 68 -7.24 -2.98 -3.22
CA GLN A 68 -7.54 -4.35 -3.61
C GLN A 68 -8.66 -4.33 -4.65
N PHE A 69 -8.42 -4.98 -5.78
CA PHE A 69 -9.41 -5.05 -6.87
C PHE A 69 -9.89 -6.49 -7.05
N LEU A 70 -11.20 -6.69 -7.00
CA LEU A 70 -11.80 -7.93 -7.50
C LEU A 70 -12.04 -7.79 -9.00
N VAL A 71 -11.39 -8.64 -9.78
CA VAL A 71 -11.50 -8.61 -11.24
C VAL A 71 -12.14 -9.90 -11.75
N GLY A 72 -13.00 -9.77 -12.77
CA GLY A 72 -13.69 -10.90 -13.41
C GLY A 72 -13.52 -10.86 -14.92
N ASN A 73 -13.65 -12.02 -15.57
CA ASN A 73 -13.69 -12.09 -17.02
C ASN A 73 -15.03 -11.55 -17.54
N SER A 74 -15.01 -10.51 -18.36
CA SER A 74 -16.23 -9.85 -18.88
C SER A 74 -17.09 -10.79 -19.70
N GLN A 75 -16.50 -11.60 -20.61
CA GLN A 75 -17.25 -12.53 -21.45
C GLN A 75 -17.96 -13.60 -20.63
N MET A 76 -17.32 -14.09 -19.56
CA MET A 76 -17.95 -15.02 -18.63
C MET A 76 -19.15 -14.37 -17.93
N MET A 77 -18.97 -13.16 -17.41
CA MET A 77 -20.05 -12.44 -16.70
C MET A 77 -21.22 -12.07 -17.63
N GLU A 78 -20.93 -11.70 -18.89
CA GLU A 78 -21.93 -11.41 -19.91
C GLU A 78 -22.71 -12.66 -20.34
N SER A 79 -22.12 -13.85 -20.22
CA SER A 79 -22.79 -15.13 -20.51
C SER A 79 -23.81 -15.56 -19.46
N TRP A 80 -23.79 -14.92 -18.28
CA TRP A 80 -24.74 -15.26 -17.21
C TRP A 80 -26.11 -14.65 -17.47
N GLU A 81 -27.15 -15.34 -16.99
CA GLU A 81 -28.47 -14.77 -16.87
C GLU A 81 -28.43 -13.48 -16.05
N GLU A 82 -29.27 -12.49 -16.43
CA GLU A 82 -29.26 -11.17 -15.77
C GLU A 82 -29.46 -11.27 -14.25
N GLU A 83 -30.36 -12.14 -13.80
CA GLU A 83 -30.62 -12.36 -12.36
C GLU A 83 -29.38 -12.88 -11.65
N THR A 84 -28.66 -13.84 -12.22
CA THR A 84 -27.42 -14.38 -11.67
C THR A 84 -26.32 -13.32 -11.58
N ARG A 85 -26.16 -12.54 -12.64
CA ARG A 85 -25.17 -11.45 -12.68
C ARG A 85 -25.48 -10.38 -11.64
N ASN A 86 -26.73 -9.99 -11.50
CA ASN A 86 -27.15 -8.99 -10.52
C ASN A 86 -26.94 -9.48 -9.09
N ALA A 87 -27.33 -10.71 -8.79
CA ALA A 87 -27.10 -11.32 -7.48
C ALA A 87 -25.61 -11.43 -7.13
N PHE A 88 -24.77 -11.78 -8.11
CA PHE A 88 -23.32 -11.80 -7.93
C PHE A 88 -22.76 -10.40 -7.64
N MET A 89 -23.17 -9.39 -8.38
CA MET A 89 -22.69 -8.01 -8.18
C MET A 89 -23.13 -7.44 -6.82
N GLU A 90 -24.35 -7.77 -6.38
CA GLU A 90 -24.84 -7.40 -5.04
C GLU A 90 -23.98 -8.05 -3.94
N ALA A 91 -23.74 -9.36 -4.06
CA ALA A 91 -22.90 -10.09 -3.11
C ALA A 91 -21.46 -9.57 -3.07
N VAL A 92 -20.87 -9.21 -4.21
CA VAL A 92 -19.54 -8.59 -4.31
C VAL A 92 -19.51 -7.23 -3.62
N THR A 93 -20.54 -6.42 -3.82
CA THR A 93 -20.63 -5.09 -3.18
C THR A 93 -20.68 -5.22 -1.67
N GLU A 94 -21.54 -6.12 -1.17
CA GLU A 94 -21.65 -6.40 0.26
C GLU A 94 -20.35 -6.94 0.86
N ALA A 95 -19.73 -7.93 0.19
CA ALA A 95 -18.47 -8.52 0.63
C ALA A 95 -17.33 -7.49 0.67
N ASN A 96 -17.24 -6.60 -0.31
CA ASN A 96 -16.25 -5.52 -0.34
C ASN A 96 -16.44 -4.54 0.81
N GLN A 97 -17.69 -4.19 1.12
CA GLN A 97 -17.99 -3.31 2.25
C GLN A 97 -17.58 -3.97 3.58
N GLN A 98 -17.99 -5.21 3.81
CA GLN A 98 -17.63 -5.97 5.01
C GLN A 98 -16.11 -6.13 5.14
N ALA A 99 -15.39 -6.41 4.05
CA ALA A 99 -13.95 -6.55 4.06
C ALA A 99 -13.25 -5.23 4.43
N ARG A 100 -13.75 -4.09 3.95
CA ARG A 100 -13.23 -2.76 4.29
C ARG A 100 -13.42 -2.48 5.78
N GLU A 101 -14.65 -2.59 6.28
CA GLU A 101 -15.00 -2.37 7.69
C GLU A 101 -14.18 -3.28 8.61
N HIS A 102 -14.04 -4.55 8.25
CA HIS A 102 -13.22 -5.50 9.01
C HIS A 102 -11.75 -5.09 9.03
N ASN A 103 -11.17 -4.75 7.87
CA ASN A 103 -9.76 -4.35 7.82
C ASN A 103 -9.48 -3.10 8.64
N GLU A 104 -10.35 -2.10 8.56
CA GLU A 104 -10.23 -0.86 9.33
C GLU A 104 -10.33 -1.13 10.85
N SER A 105 -11.27 -1.98 11.26
CA SER A 105 -11.46 -2.32 12.68
C SER A 105 -10.30 -3.11 13.30
N GLN A 106 -9.48 -3.77 12.46
CA GLN A 106 -8.39 -4.64 12.93
C GLN A 106 -7.02 -3.96 12.98
N VAL A 107 -6.90 -2.71 12.53
CA VAL A 107 -5.59 -2.05 12.41
C VAL A 107 -4.87 -1.96 13.75
N GLU A 108 -5.53 -1.44 14.78
CA GLU A 108 -4.93 -1.26 16.11
C GLU A 108 -4.63 -2.59 16.80
N GLU A 109 -5.49 -3.60 16.65
CA GLU A 109 -5.25 -4.94 17.19
C GLU A 109 -4.01 -5.59 16.55
N ARG A 110 -3.83 -5.41 15.25
CA ARG A 110 -2.64 -5.90 14.52
C ARG A 110 -1.35 -5.18 14.94
N ILE A 111 -1.43 -3.87 15.18
CA ILE A 111 -0.29 -3.09 15.68
C ILE A 111 0.07 -3.58 17.10
N ALA A 112 -0.90 -3.72 17.98
CA ALA A 112 -0.69 -4.24 19.34
C ALA A 112 -0.07 -5.65 19.32
N TYR A 113 -0.53 -6.53 18.42
CA TYR A 113 0.07 -7.84 18.25
C TYR A 113 1.55 -7.76 17.87
N LEU A 114 1.93 -6.86 16.94
CA LEU A 114 3.32 -6.69 16.54
C LEU A 114 4.20 -6.14 17.69
N GLU A 115 3.65 -5.24 18.52
CA GLU A 115 4.30 -4.79 19.76
C GLU A 115 4.52 -5.97 20.73
N GLU A 116 3.52 -6.84 20.91
CA GLU A 116 3.62 -8.05 21.74
C GLU A 116 4.67 -9.06 21.19
N GLN A 117 4.88 -9.10 19.87
CA GLN A 117 5.92 -9.91 19.25
C GLN A 117 7.32 -9.29 19.37
N GLY A 118 7.43 -8.10 19.94
CA GLY A 118 8.70 -7.45 20.26
C GLY A 118 9.12 -6.35 19.30
N MET A 119 8.28 -5.96 18.32
CA MET A 119 8.57 -4.80 17.48
C MET A 119 8.43 -3.50 18.26
N GLU A 120 9.36 -2.58 18.07
CA GLU A 120 9.23 -1.19 18.53
C GLU A 120 8.38 -0.40 17.50
N VAL A 121 7.19 0.02 17.92
CA VAL A 121 6.28 0.79 17.05
C VAL A 121 6.55 2.29 17.21
N ILE A 122 6.99 2.89 16.13
CA ILE A 122 7.28 4.32 16.02
C ILE A 122 6.05 5.01 15.42
N ARG A 123 5.50 5.98 16.17
CA ARG A 123 4.39 6.84 15.72
C ARG A 123 4.94 8.23 15.43
N PRO A 124 5.20 8.55 14.13
CA PRO A 124 5.75 9.84 13.74
C PRO A 124 4.82 11.00 14.16
N SER A 125 5.40 12.15 14.44
CA SER A 125 4.63 13.38 14.65
C SER A 125 3.98 13.87 13.34
N GLU A 126 3.00 14.76 13.44
CA GLU A 126 2.43 15.42 12.25
C GLU A 126 3.48 16.21 11.44
N GLU A 127 4.49 16.76 12.10
CA GLU A 127 5.61 17.43 11.45
C GLU A 127 6.44 16.44 10.63
N ASP A 128 6.76 15.24 11.18
CA ASP A 128 7.49 14.19 10.48
C ASP A 128 6.68 13.65 9.29
N LEU A 129 5.37 13.42 9.48
CA LEU A 129 4.48 12.97 8.39
C LEU A 129 4.38 14.02 7.27
N THR A 130 4.37 15.30 7.63
CA THR A 130 4.41 16.40 6.66
C THR A 130 5.73 16.40 5.90
N ALA A 131 6.86 16.22 6.58
CA ALA A 131 8.17 16.13 5.93
C ALA A 131 8.26 14.96 4.94
N PHE A 132 7.70 13.79 5.26
CA PHE A 132 7.58 12.67 4.31
C PHE A 132 6.75 13.05 3.08
N ARG A 133 5.64 13.74 3.30
CA ARG A 133 4.72 14.18 2.25
C ARG A 133 5.37 15.19 1.31
N ASP A 134 6.01 16.20 1.86
CA ASP A 134 6.67 17.28 1.11
C ASP A 134 7.81 16.80 0.22
N ILE A 135 8.45 15.68 0.58
CA ILE A 135 9.49 15.04 -0.22
C ILE A 135 8.89 14.04 -1.21
N GLY A 136 8.01 13.15 -0.74
CA GLY A 136 7.53 12.02 -1.52
C GLY A 136 6.53 12.40 -2.61
N GLN A 137 5.61 13.31 -2.35
CA GLN A 137 4.55 13.67 -3.30
C GLN A 137 5.09 14.30 -4.59
N PRO A 138 5.92 15.35 -4.56
CA PRO A 138 6.46 15.93 -5.79
C PRO A 138 7.28 14.93 -6.61
N ALA A 139 8.11 14.13 -5.95
CA ALA A 139 8.94 13.12 -6.61
C ALA A 139 8.09 12.03 -7.27
N TYR A 140 7.01 11.60 -6.62
CA TYR A 140 6.10 10.59 -7.18
C TYR A 140 5.27 11.13 -8.35
N LEU A 141 4.80 12.38 -8.27
CA LEU A 141 4.11 13.05 -9.38
C LEU A 141 5.01 13.21 -10.61
N GLU A 142 6.28 13.59 -10.41
CA GLU A 142 7.27 13.64 -11.49
C GLU A 142 7.46 12.26 -12.13
N TRP A 143 7.62 11.22 -11.31
CA TRP A 143 7.74 9.83 -11.79
C TRP A 143 6.52 9.40 -12.62
N LEU A 144 5.29 9.76 -12.24
CA LEU A 144 4.07 9.48 -13.01
C LEU A 144 4.06 10.21 -14.36
N LYS A 145 4.48 11.47 -14.40
CA LYS A 145 4.58 12.29 -15.63
C LYS A 145 5.59 11.67 -16.62
N GLU A 146 6.74 11.24 -16.15
CA GLU A 146 7.77 10.58 -16.97
C GLU A 146 7.29 9.26 -17.62
N ARG A 147 6.33 8.59 -17.01
CA ARG A 147 5.74 7.32 -17.49
C ARG A 147 4.54 7.49 -18.41
N ASN A 148 4.27 8.72 -18.83
CA ASN A 148 3.11 9.05 -19.68
C ASN A 148 1.78 8.55 -19.12
N ILE A 149 1.62 8.57 -17.81
CA ILE A 149 0.31 8.37 -17.19
C ILE A 149 -0.58 9.54 -17.63
N ASP A 150 -1.78 9.22 -18.09
CA ASP A 150 -2.75 10.22 -18.51
C ASP A 150 -3.05 11.20 -17.36
N GLN A 151 -2.75 12.48 -17.57
CA GLN A 151 -2.88 13.53 -16.57
C GLN A 151 -4.26 13.55 -15.92
N ARG A 152 -5.30 13.20 -16.67
CA ARG A 152 -6.68 13.09 -16.16
C ARG A 152 -6.79 12.19 -14.93
N TRP A 153 -6.04 11.07 -14.88
CA TRP A 153 -6.08 10.17 -13.74
C TRP A 153 -5.33 10.72 -12.53
N ILE A 154 -4.27 11.48 -12.77
CA ILE A 154 -3.53 12.18 -11.73
C ILE A 154 -4.41 13.26 -11.11
N ASP A 155 -5.05 14.09 -11.96
CA ASP A 155 -5.94 15.16 -11.53
C ASP A 155 -7.11 14.61 -10.70
N MET A 156 -7.79 13.57 -11.17
CA MET A 156 -8.88 12.93 -10.43
C MET A 156 -8.43 12.40 -9.07
N ALA A 157 -7.26 11.76 -9.00
CA ALA A 157 -6.75 11.23 -7.75
C ALA A 157 -6.39 12.34 -6.75
N LEU A 158 -5.83 13.45 -7.21
CA LEU A 158 -5.50 14.60 -6.38
C LEU A 158 -6.76 15.35 -5.91
N GLU A 159 -7.76 15.51 -6.78
CA GLU A 159 -9.05 16.09 -6.43
C GLU A 159 -9.76 15.25 -5.35
N ASP A 160 -9.86 13.94 -5.56
CA ASP A 160 -10.49 13.01 -4.61
C ASP A 160 -9.74 12.96 -3.26
N ALA A 161 -8.43 13.17 -3.27
CA ALA A 161 -7.60 13.26 -2.06
C ALA A 161 -7.66 14.65 -1.38
N GLY A 162 -8.33 15.64 -1.96
CA GLY A 162 -8.35 17.02 -1.46
C GLY A 162 -7.02 17.74 -1.60
N MET A 163 -6.21 17.37 -2.59
CA MET A 163 -4.85 17.86 -2.85
C MET A 163 -4.79 18.64 -4.18
N SER A 164 -5.84 19.36 -4.52
CA SER A 164 -5.93 20.11 -5.79
C SER A 164 -4.88 21.22 -5.92
N ASP A 165 -4.26 21.62 -4.84
CA ASP A 165 -3.13 22.57 -4.80
C ASP A 165 -1.84 22.01 -5.42
N LEU A 166 -1.77 20.72 -5.66
CA LEU A 166 -0.65 20.05 -6.36
C LEU A 166 -0.87 19.92 -7.88
N LEU A 167 -2.01 20.43 -8.40
CA LEU A 167 -2.31 20.42 -9.85
C LEU A 167 -1.60 21.52 -10.64
N ASP A 168 -1.11 22.56 -9.97
CA ASP A 168 -0.38 23.72 -10.52
C ASP A 168 1.14 23.41 -10.60
#